data_f60c841bde3be7c68be6e11951db1d2f
#
_entry.id   f60c841bde3be7c68be6e11951db1d2f
#
_cell.length_a   1.000
_cell.length_b   1.000
_cell.length_c   1.000
_cell.angle_alpha   90.00
_cell.angle_beta   90.00
_cell.angle_gamma   90.00
#
_symmetry.space_group_name_H-M   'P 1'
#
loop_
_entity.id
_entity.type
_entity.pdbx_description
1 polymer ?
#
loop_
_entity_poly.entity_id
_entity_poly.type
_entity_poly.pdbx_seq_one_letter_code
_entity_poly.pdbx_strand_id
1 'polypeptide(L)'
;AASDVYKRQIIIGNDVWIGYEAVIMAGVHIGDGSVIAARAVVTKDVPPYTIVGGTPAKKIRMRFEAETIAKLQQIQWWNWPVEKIRQSLPYIMNGTVDRLT
;
A
#
# COMPACT_ATOMS: atom_id res chain seq x y z
N ALA A 1 -4.93 27.69 8.92
CA ALA A 1 -6.15 27.49 8.18
C ALA A 1 -6.48 26.00 8.05
N ALA A 2 -7.77 25.66 7.90
CA ALA A 2 -8.20 24.27 7.79
C ALA A 2 -7.52 23.54 6.63
N SER A 3 -7.29 24.24 5.50
CA SER A 3 -6.61 23.67 4.34
C SER A 3 -5.17 23.27 4.63
N ASP A 4 -4.48 23.98 5.54
CA ASP A 4 -3.11 23.64 5.90
C ASP A 4 -3.05 22.38 6.77
N VAL A 5 -4.05 22.20 7.64
CA VAL A 5 -4.17 20.98 8.44
C VAL A 5 -4.36 19.77 7.54
N TYR A 6 -5.22 19.88 6.53
CA TYR A 6 -5.44 18.80 5.56
C TYR A 6 -4.17 18.44 4.78
N LYS A 7 -3.40 19.46 4.38
CA LYS A 7 -2.18 19.25 3.61
C LYS A 7 -1.10 18.53 4.40
N ARG A 8 -1.18 18.54 5.74
CA ARG A 8 -0.22 17.87 6.62
C ARG A 8 -0.64 16.47 7.03
N GLN A 9 -1.86 16.05 6.69
CA GLN A 9 -2.33 14.73 7.06
C GLN A 9 -1.58 13.66 6.27
N ILE A 10 -1.15 12.63 7.00
CA ILE A 10 -0.67 11.40 6.40
C ILE A 10 -1.89 10.57 6.07
N ILE A 11 -2.00 10.13 4.82
CA ILE A 11 -3.09 9.25 4.38
C ILE A 11 -2.50 7.92 3.98
N ILE A 12 -2.92 6.86 4.65
CA ILE A 12 -2.45 5.51 4.38
C ILE A 12 -3.61 4.70 3.84
N GLY A 13 -3.43 4.12 2.67
CA GLY A 13 -4.44 3.29 2.03
C GLY A 13 -4.63 1.93 2.71
N ASN A 14 -5.27 1.03 2.01
CA ASN A 14 -5.57 -0.32 2.50
C ASN A 14 -4.43 -1.28 2.18
N ASP A 15 -4.26 -2.32 2.99
CA ASP A 15 -3.23 -3.35 2.79
C ASP A 15 -1.81 -2.77 2.68
N VAL A 16 -1.52 -1.73 3.45
CA VAL A 16 -0.18 -1.12 3.49
C VAL A 16 0.64 -1.79 4.59
N TRP A 17 1.85 -2.17 4.26
CA TRP A 17 2.78 -2.80 5.18
C TRP A 17 3.89 -1.82 5.52
N ILE A 18 4.03 -1.49 6.79
CA ILE A 18 5.02 -0.52 7.26
C ILE A 18 6.04 -1.25 8.11
N GLY A 19 7.29 -1.22 7.66
CA GLY A 19 8.38 -1.89 8.34
C GLY A 19 8.80 -1.18 9.63
N TYR A 20 9.62 -1.88 10.40
CA TYR A 20 10.09 -1.44 11.71
C TYR A 20 10.81 -0.10 11.62
N GLU A 21 10.45 0.81 12.51
CA GLU A 21 11.04 2.14 12.62
C GLU A 21 11.00 2.97 11.33
N ALA A 22 10.08 2.69 10.42
CA ALA A 22 9.87 3.55 9.26
C ALA A 22 9.30 4.90 9.71
N VAL A 23 9.72 5.96 9.04
CA VAL A 23 9.24 7.33 9.29
C VAL A 23 8.48 7.81 8.07
N ILE A 24 7.27 8.29 8.26
CA ILE A 24 6.45 8.86 7.20
C ILE A 24 6.28 10.35 7.49
N MET A 25 6.73 11.17 6.56
CA MET A 25 6.69 12.62 6.73
C MET A 25 5.28 13.17 6.57
N ALA A 26 5.02 14.30 7.19
CA ALA A 26 3.72 14.97 7.13
C ALA A 26 3.29 15.21 5.68
N GLY A 27 2.01 14.97 5.39
CA GLY A 27 1.42 15.20 4.09
C GLY A 27 1.60 14.08 3.07
N VAL A 28 2.34 13.04 3.40
CA VAL A 28 2.58 11.91 2.48
C VAL A 28 1.33 11.05 2.37
N HIS A 29 0.98 10.66 1.14
CA HIS A 29 -0.09 9.73 0.85
C HIS A 29 0.52 8.40 0.39
N ILE A 30 0.15 7.31 1.03
CA ILE A 30 0.62 5.97 0.69
C ILE A 30 -0.53 5.19 0.08
N GLY A 31 -0.35 4.74 -1.16
CA GLY A 31 -1.39 4.02 -1.90
C GLY A 31 -1.63 2.62 -1.39
N ASP A 32 -2.79 2.07 -1.76
CA ASP A 32 -3.18 0.72 -1.38
C ASP A 32 -2.11 -0.31 -1.72
N GLY A 33 -1.89 -1.25 -0.84
CA GLY A 33 -1.02 -2.38 -1.09
C GLY A 33 0.47 -2.08 -1.09
N SER A 34 0.88 -0.85 -0.78
CA SER A 34 2.30 -0.47 -0.78
C SER A 34 3.04 -1.06 0.41
N VAL A 35 4.35 -1.20 0.26
CA VAL A 35 5.24 -1.73 1.31
C VAL A 35 6.32 -0.70 1.58
N ILE A 36 6.45 -0.32 2.83
CA ILE A 36 7.49 0.59 3.31
C ILE A 36 8.53 -0.26 4.05
N ALA A 37 9.74 -0.30 3.54
CA ALA A 37 10.80 -1.10 4.15
C ALA A 37 11.17 -0.58 5.55
N ALA A 38 11.73 -1.45 6.36
CA ALA A 38 12.19 -1.08 7.70
C ALA A 38 13.16 0.10 7.63
N ARG A 39 13.01 1.05 8.54
CA ARG A 39 13.84 2.24 8.69
C ARG A 39 13.84 3.20 7.50
N ALA A 40 12.90 3.03 6.57
CA ALA A 40 12.75 3.97 5.47
C ALA A 40 12.25 5.33 5.98
N VAL A 41 12.66 6.38 5.32
CA VAL A 41 12.14 7.73 5.59
C VAL A 41 11.38 8.19 4.34
N VAL A 42 10.06 8.12 4.40
CA VAL A 42 9.18 8.41 3.26
C VAL A 42 8.89 9.90 3.22
N THR A 43 9.39 10.56 2.18
CA THR A 43 9.26 12.00 2.00
C THR A 43 8.32 12.40 0.88
N LYS A 44 7.91 11.45 0.04
CA LYS A 44 7.02 11.68 -1.11
C LYS A 44 5.92 10.64 -1.14
N ASP A 45 4.84 10.94 -1.85
CA ASP A 45 3.74 10.01 -2.03
C ASP A 45 4.23 8.68 -2.62
N VAL A 46 3.61 7.60 -2.18
CA VAL A 46 3.94 6.25 -2.64
C VAL A 46 2.76 5.73 -3.45
N PRO A 47 2.95 5.43 -4.75
CA PRO A 47 1.88 4.87 -5.57
C PRO A 47 1.43 3.51 -5.06
N PRO A 48 0.21 3.06 -5.43
CA PRO A 48 -0.28 1.75 -5.01
C PRO A 48 0.66 0.61 -5.39
N TYR A 49 0.71 -0.39 -4.53
CA TYR A 49 1.46 -1.64 -4.73
C TYR A 49 2.95 -1.44 -5.03
N THR A 50 3.50 -0.34 -4.54
CA THR A 50 4.91 0.00 -4.73
C THR A 50 5.69 -0.31 -3.45
N ILE A 51 6.84 -0.93 -3.60
CA ILE A 51 7.78 -1.18 -2.50
C ILE A 51 8.83 -0.08 -2.51
N VAL A 52 8.94 0.64 -1.40
CA VAL A 52 9.94 1.70 -1.24
C VAL A 52 10.82 1.43 -0.04
N GLY A 53 12.04 1.94 -0.07
CA GLY A 53 12.98 1.83 1.04
C GLY A 53 14.11 2.84 0.95
N GLY A 54 14.82 2.98 2.04
CA GLY A 54 15.97 3.89 2.13
C GLY A 54 15.65 5.23 2.76
N THR A 55 16.66 6.07 2.84
CA THR A 55 16.60 7.41 3.43
C THR A 55 17.26 8.39 2.48
N PRO A 56 16.52 9.22 1.73
CA PRO A 56 15.05 9.17 1.57
C PRO A 56 14.59 7.91 0.83
N ALA A 57 13.36 7.49 1.12
CA ALA A 57 12.81 6.29 0.50
C ALA A 57 12.64 6.46 -1.01
N LYS A 58 13.04 5.45 -1.74
CA LYS A 58 12.89 5.38 -3.19
C LYS A 58 12.29 4.05 -3.59
N LYS A 59 11.69 4.00 -4.78
CA LYS A 59 11.10 2.79 -5.31
C LYS A 59 12.16 1.70 -5.44
N ILE A 60 11.88 0.54 -4.83
CA ILE A 60 12.67 -0.68 -5.01
C ILE A 60 12.11 -1.46 -6.18
N ARG A 61 10.81 -1.77 -6.14
CA ARG A 61 10.08 -2.45 -7.22
C ARG A 61 8.58 -2.39 -6.96
N MET A 62 7.79 -2.83 -7.92
CA MET A 62 6.36 -3.07 -7.72
C MET A 62 6.16 -4.42 -7.05
N ARG A 63 5.09 -4.59 -6.28
CA ARG A 63 4.75 -5.89 -5.70
C ARG A 63 4.38 -6.91 -6.76
N PHE A 64 3.66 -6.48 -7.77
CA PHE A 64 3.11 -7.34 -8.82
C PHE A 64 3.20 -6.64 -10.17
N GLU A 65 2.88 -7.37 -11.24
CA GLU A 65 2.76 -6.78 -12.57
C GLU A 65 1.58 -5.81 -12.63
N ALA A 66 1.65 -4.86 -13.56
CA ALA A 66 0.64 -3.80 -13.68
C ALA A 66 -0.77 -4.35 -13.86
N GLU A 67 -0.94 -5.43 -14.61
CA GLU A 67 -2.24 -6.06 -14.83
C GLU A 67 -2.83 -6.61 -13.51
N THR A 68 -2.01 -7.28 -12.73
CA THR A 68 -2.39 -7.81 -11.41
C THR A 68 -2.78 -6.68 -10.47
N ILE A 69 -2.01 -5.61 -10.43
CA ILE A 69 -2.29 -4.45 -9.60
C ILE A 69 -3.64 -3.82 -9.97
N ALA A 70 -3.89 -3.64 -11.27
CA ALA A 70 -5.17 -3.10 -11.73
C ALA A 70 -6.35 -3.94 -11.26
N LYS A 71 -6.24 -5.26 -11.33
CA LYS A 71 -7.28 -6.18 -10.86
C LYS A 71 -7.48 -6.09 -9.35
N LEU A 72 -6.40 -6.06 -8.58
CA LEU A 72 -6.50 -5.95 -7.13
C LEU A 72 -7.16 -4.65 -6.70
N GLN A 73 -6.84 -3.54 -7.34
CA GLN A 73 -7.46 -2.26 -7.07
C GLN A 73 -8.96 -2.26 -7.41
N GLN A 74 -9.35 -2.96 -8.46
CA GLN A 74 -10.74 -3.09 -8.87
C GLN A 74 -11.53 -3.96 -7.90
N ILE A 75 -10.94 -5.06 -7.44
CA ILE A 75 -11.58 -6.03 -6.54
C ILE A 75 -11.86 -5.44 -5.17
N GLN A 76 -10.95 -4.66 -4.62
CA GLN A 76 -11.07 -4.04 -3.29
C GLN A 76 -11.46 -5.09 -2.22
N TRP A 77 -10.67 -6.15 -2.12
CA TRP A 77 -10.95 -7.31 -1.26
C TRP A 77 -11.16 -6.95 0.22
N TRP A 78 -10.60 -5.86 0.69
CA TRP A 78 -10.76 -5.41 2.08
C TRP A 78 -12.20 -5.03 2.42
N ASN A 79 -13.07 -4.86 1.43
CA ASN A 79 -14.49 -4.62 1.62
C ASN A 79 -15.32 -5.90 1.69
N TRP A 80 -14.70 -7.06 1.49
CA TRP A 80 -15.41 -8.34 1.51
C TRP A 80 -15.73 -8.79 2.94
N PRO A 81 -16.72 -9.70 3.12
CA PRO A 81 -16.94 -10.36 4.41
C PRO A 81 -15.67 -11.06 4.89
N VAL A 82 -15.48 -11.06 6.21
CA VAL A 82 -14.25 -11.59 6.83
C VAL A 82 -13.97 -13.03 6.39
N GLU A 83 -15.00 -13.86 6.31
CA GLU A 83 -14.82 -15.27 5.94
C GLU A 83 -14.30 -15.42 4.50
N LYS A 84 -14.80 -14.60 3.59
CA LYS A 84 -14.28 -14.59 2.20
C LYS A 84 -12.83 -14.13 2.16
N ILE A 85 -12.48 -13.11 2.94
CA ILE A 85 -11.09 -12.63 3.03
C ILE A 85 -10.19 -13.76 3.53
N ARG A 86 -10.60 -14.45 4.60
CA ARG A 86 -9.83 -15.54 5.19
C ARG A 86 -9.52 -16.64 4.18
N GLN A 87 -10.53 -17.07 3.44
CA GLN A 87 -10.38 -18.12 2.44
C GLN A 87 -9.53 -17.67 1.24
N SER A 88 -9.57 -16.38 0.92
CA SER A 88 -8.88 -15.83 -0.25
C SER A 88 -7.47 -15.31 0.07
N LEU A 89 -7.12 -15.21 1.35
CA LEU A 89 -5.90 -14.54 1.77
C LEU A 89 -4.62 -15.04 1.10
N PRO A 90 -4.39 -16.35 0.94
CA PRO A 90 -3.19 -16.83 0.25
C PRO A 90 -3.09 -16.31 -1.19
N TYR A 91 -4.21 -16.21 -1.88
CA TYR A 91 -4.25 -15.72 -3.27
C TYR A 91 -4.06 -14.21 -3.34
N ILE A 92 -4.59 -13.47 -2.36
CA ILE A 92 -4.39 -12.03 -2.23
C ILE A 92 -2.90 -11.74 -2.04
N MET A 93 -2.26 -12.47 -1.12
CA MET A 93 -0.87 -12.23 -0.73
C MET A 93 0.12 -12.55 -1.86
N ASN A 94 -0.18 -13.55 -2.68
CA ASN A 94 0.72 -13.92 -3.77
C ASN A 94 0.31 -13.36 -5.14
N GLY A 95 -0.78 -12.58 -5.19
CA GLY A 95 -1.21 -11.94 -6.44
C GLY A 95 -1.90 -12.87 -7.43
N THR A 96 -2.39 -14.04 -7.00
CA THR A 96 -3.11 -14.96 -7.87
C THR A 96 -4.57 -14.52 -8.01
N VAL A 97 -4.77 -13.43 -8.76
CA VAL A 97 -6.07 -12.73 -8.82
C VAL A 97 -7.18 -13.54 -9.49
N ASP A 98 -6.85 -14.49 -10.36
CA ASP A 98 -7.83 -15.31 -11.03
C ASP A 98 -8.62 -16.20 -10.05
N ARG A 99 -8.07 -16.46 -8.88
CA ARG A 99 -8.73 -17.23 -7.83
C ARG A 99 -9.66 -16.39 -6.96
N LEU A 100 -9.68 -15.07 -7.16
CA LEU A 100 -10.43 -14.15 -6.32
C LEU A 100 -11.84 -13.84 -6.83
N THR A 101 -12.17 -14.28 -8.01
CA THR A 101 -13.48 -13.99 -8.63
C THR A 101 -14.34 -15.24 -8.81
#